data_5c6805f94d04b9dab1f7d059f3540f97
#
_entry.id   5c6805f94d04b9dab1f7d059f3540f97
#
_cell.length_a   1.000
_cell.length_b   1.000
_cell.length_c   1.000
_cell.angle_alpha   90.00
_cell.angle_beta   90.00
_cell.angle_gamma   90.00
#
_symmetry.space_group_name_H-M   'P 1'
#
loop_
_entity.id
_entity.type
_entity.pdbx_description
1 polymer ?
#
loop_
_entity_poly.entity_id
_entity_poly.type
_entity_poly.pdbx_seq_one_letter_code
_entity_poly.pdbx_strand_id
1 'polypeptide(L)'
;MYGNLVQMNHSRHPQTLEGRDVELDGQVDPRPAEVVAGGVLLVAAVVLTAANLRPAITSVGPLLADMRGELGTSALWAGLLTTLPGLCFALAGLTAPHLARRIGLGHAITAALVVLIGGLVLRVVDGPAVVIGGTLVATAGIALINVLIPVVIKESFPARIGLMTGIYTAALQGGGAAGSAVTPPLDDLFGGWRPALGAWAGLAAAALVFWVLAIRGHHARTAAATPTTAATRPRSMLRNRLAWIITGFFGCQSCLAYIVMGWLPQVFIDHGMSKSDAGLLLGLNAVIAVPISIVVAPMAARRASQSGWIVGLGLLGFGGVLGLTLAPMAAPLLWTVLLGLGMSVFSLALAVIGLRSRTAADTARLSGMVQGLGYLLAGVGPFLFGLLHETSGGWTVPWVMVMTVYVAQMVLGALAGRPRYV
;
A
#
# COMPACT_ATOMS: atom_id res chain seq x y z
N MET A 1 -6.39 71.90 39.57
CA MET A 1 -7.14 72.90 38.80
C MET A 1 -8.19 72.18 38.00
N TYR A 2 -9.38 72.34 38.44
CA TYR A 2 -10.67 72.50 37.79
C TYR A 2 -11.00 71.43 36.72
N GLY A 3 -12.09 70.75 36.75
CA GLY A 3 -13.36 70.96 37.50
C GLY A 3 -14.50 70.61 36.58
N ASN A 4 -15.51 69.94 37.19
CA ASN A 4 -16.95 69.92 36.94
C ASN A 4 -17.47 68.99 35.86
N LEU A 5 -18.22 67.95 36.28
CA LEU A 5 -19.64 67.94 36.70
C LEU A 5 -20.57 68.43 35.62
N VAL A 6 -21.46 67.53 35.13
CA VAL A 6 -22.95 67.77 35.27
C VAL A 6 -23.70 66.42 35.12
N GLN A 7 -24.50 66.12 36.07
CA GLN A 7 -25.61 65.13 36.14
C GLN A 7 -26.78 65.58 35.21
N MET A 8 -27.60 64.59 34.81
CA MET A 8 -29.09 64.57 34.85
C MET A 8 -29.56 63.34 34.13
N ASN A 9 -29.99 62.32 34.76
CA ASN A 9 -31.31 62.04 35.34
C ASN A 9 -32.45 62.23 34.29
N HIS A 10 -33.01 61.10 33.89
CA HIS A 10 -34.47 60.91 33.85
C HIS A 10 -34.87 59.44 33.62
N SER A 11 -35.46 58.91 34.67
CA SER A 11 -36.37 57.79 34.79
C SER A 11 -37.34 57.63 33.62
N ARG A 12 -37.46 56.38 33.09
CA ARG A 12 -38.76 55.88 32.61
C ARG A 12 -38.86 54.36 32.86
N HIS A 13 -40.01 54.02 33.32
CA HIS A 13 -40.59 52.77 33.76
C HIS A 13 -40.30 51.50 32.95
N PRO A 14 -40.38 50.34 33.63
CA PRO A 14 -40.33 49.03 32.98
C PRO A 14 -41.68 48.71 32.34
N GLN A 15 -41.71 48.41 31.06
CA GLN A 15 -42.80 47.69 30.46
C GLN A 15 -42.52 46.19 30.54
N THR A 16 -43.33 45.57 31.38
CA THR A 16 -43.62 44.13 31.36
C THR A 16 -44.09 43.73 29.98
N LEU A 17 -43.31 42.93 29.30
CA LEU A 17 -43.75 42.11 28.17
C LEU A 17 -43.93 40.70 28.71
N GLU A 18 -45.15 40.34 28.87
CA GLU A 18 -45.70 39.02 29.11
C GLU A 18 -45.12 37.98 28.13
N GLY A 19 -45.10 36.81 28.63
CA GLY A 19 -44.62 35.55 28.05
C GLY A 19 -44.99 35.30 26.57
N ARG A 20 -44.00 34.93 25.84
CA ARG A 20 -44.10 33.94 24.77
C ARG A 20 -43.15 32.82 25.11
N ASP A 21 -43.73 31.81 25.71
CA ASP A 21 -43.13 30.48 25.79
C ASP A 21 -42.87 30.05 24.33
N VAL A 22 -41.60 30.23 23.89
CA VAL A 22 -41.11 29.54 22.70
C VAL A 22 -40.84 28.13 23.18
N GLU A 23 -41.80 27.26 23.02
CA GLU A 23 -41.68 25.84 23.04
C GLU A 23 -40.56 25.45 22.05
N LEU A 24 -39.33 25.27 22.61
CA LEU A 24 -38.24 24.58 21.93
C LEU A 24 -38.53 23.08 21.96
N ASP A 25 -39.61 22.68 21.30
CA ASP A 25 -39.90 21.30 20.97
C ASP A 25 -39.13 20.95 19.69
N GLY A 26 -37.83 20.92 19.85
CA GLY A 26 -36.86 20.34 18.92
C GLY A 26 -36.33 19.07 19.52
N GLN A 27 -37.17 18.06 19.78
CA GLN A 27 -36.72 16.68 19.88
C GLN A 27 -36.01 16.35 18.59
N VAL A 28 -34.65 16.45 18.64
CA VAL A 28 -33.79 15.78 17.68
C VAL A 28 -33.97 14.29 17.98
N ASP A 29 -34.93 13.70 17.31
CA ASP A 29 -35.12 12.27 17.21
C ASP A 29 -33.77 11.71 16.72
N PRO A 30 -33.03 10.94 17.53
CA PRO A 30 -31.83 10.27 17.06
C PRO A 30 -32.33 9.15 16.15
N ARG A 31 -32.62 9.52 14.89
CA ARG A 31 -32.84 8.50 13.86
C ARG A 31 -31.65 7.58 13.91
N PRO A 32 -31.82 6.27 14.18
CA PRO A 32 -30.73 5.33 14.11
C PRO A 32 -30.15 5.50 12.72
N ALA A 33 -28.83 5.74 12.67
CA ALA A 33 -28.13 5.90 11.40
C ALA A 33 -28.55 4.72 10.53
N GLU A 34 -29.41 4.98 9.52
CA GLU A 34 -29.76 3.99 8.52
C GLU A 34 -28.45 3.47 7.98
N VAL A 35 -28.08 2.27 8.40
CA VAL A 35 -27.01 1.48 7.79
C VAL A 35 -27.51 1.16 6.40
N VAL A 36 -27.27 2.08 5.49
CA VAL A 36 -27.73 2.01 4.11
C VAL A 36 -27.14 0.71 3.54
N ALA A 37 -28.00 -0.17 3.03
CA ALA A 37 -27.60 -1.44 2.40
C ALA A 37 -26.49 -1.27 1.35
N GLY A 38 -26.42 -0.08 0.67
CA GLY A 38 -25.31 0.33 -0.18
C GLY A 38 -23.96 0.50 0.56
N GLY A 39 -23.96 0.75 1.88
CA GLY A 39 -22.74 0.87 2.67
C GLY A 39 -22.02 -0.48 2.88
N VAL A 40 -22.75 -1.54 3.19
CA VAL A 40 -22.17 -2.88 3.40
C VAL A 40 -21.63 -3.44 2.08
N LEU A 41 -22.36 -3.29 0.99
CA LEU A 41 -21.92 -3.74 -0.33
C LEU A 41 -20.65 -3.02 -0.80
N LEU A 42 -20.55 -1.71 -0.55
CA LEU A 42 -19.37 -0.94 -0.89
C LEU A 42 -18.16 -1.34 0.00
N VAL A 43 -18.37 -1.63 1.29
CA VAL A 43 -17.34 -2.17 2.17
C VAL A 43 -16.86 -3.52 1.63
N ALA A 44 -17.75 -4.44 1.29
CA ALA A 44 -17.40 -5.73 0.72
C ALA A 44 -16.63 -5.57 -0.61
N ALA A 45 -17.07 -4.66 -1.49
CA ALA A 45 -16.39 -4.35 -2.74
C ALA A 45 -14.97 -3.81 -2.51
N VAL A 46 -14.77 -2.90 -1.55
CA VAL A 46 -13.45 -2.38 -1.17
C VAL A 46 -12.56 -3.48 -0.61
N VAL A 47 -13.10 -4.35 0.28
CA VAL A 47 -12.35 -5.47 0.88
C VAL A 47 -11.92 -6.47 -0.18
N LEU A 48 -12.85 -6.93 -1.04
CA LEU A 48 -12.53 -7.87 -2.10
C LEU A 48 -11.55 -7.29 -3.11
N THR A 49 -11.72 -6.02 -3.47
CA THR A 49 -10.76 -5.33 -4.36
C THR A 49 -9.39 -5.25 -3.71
N ALA A 50 -9.29 -4.88 -2.42
CA ALA A 50 -8.03 -4.82 -1.69
C ALA A 50 -7.34 -6.18 -1.59
N ALA A 51 -8.11 -7.26 -1.32
CA ALA A 51 -7.61 -8.62 -1.26
C ALA A 51 -6.98 -9.11 -2.57
N ASN A 52 -7.33 -8.50 -3.71
CA ASN A 52 -6.74 -8.82 -5.02
C ASN A 52 -5.42 -8.10 -5.32
N LEU A 53 -5.04 -7.08 -4.55
CA LEU A 53 -3.92 -6.20 -4.93
C LEU A 53 -2.54 -6.84 -4.73
N ARG A 54 -2.44 -7.89 -3.94
CA ARG A 54 -1.16 -8.55 -3.66
C ARG A 54 -1.02 -9.98 -4.19
N PRO A 55 -2.07 -10.82 -4.27
CA PRO A 55 -1.93 -12.20 -4.72
C PRO A 55 -1.26 -12.32 -6.09
N ALA A 56 -1.59 -11.43 -7.03
CA ALA A 56 -0.99 -11.41 -8.36
C ALA A 56 0.54 -11.23 -8.36
N ILE A 57 1.10 -10.67 -7.29
CA ILE A 57 2.54 -10.43 -7.10
C ILE A 57 3.13 -11.56 -6.24
N THR A 58 2.53 -11.85 -5.08
CA THR A 58 3.08 -12.78 -4.10
C THR A 58 2.95 -14.24 -4.47
N SER A 59 2.01 -14.59 -5.36
CA SER A 59 1.83 -15.95 -5.90
C SER A 59 2.96 -16.39 -6.84
N VAL A 60 3.67 -15.44 -7.44
CA VAL A 60 4.74 -15.74 -8.41
C VAL A 60 5.98 -16.31 -7.72
N GLY A 61 6.37 -15.77 -6.56
CA GLY A 61 7.60 -16.13 -5.88
C GLY A 61 7.75 -17.65 -5.65
N PRO A 62 6.77 -18.35 -5.05
CA PRO A 62 6.86 -19.78 -4.81
C PRO A 62 6.91 -20.66 -6.07
N LEU A 63 6.40 -20.17 -7.20
CA LEU A 63 6.32 -20.91 -8.47
C LEU A 63 7.39 -20.46 -9.49
N LEU A 64 8.28 -19.55 -9.10
CA LEU A 64 9.24 -18.92 -10.00
C LEU A 64 10.19 -19.93 -10.66
N ALA A 65 10.59 -20.98 -9.91
CA ALA A 65 11.44 -22.04 -10.43
C ALA A 65 10.75 -22.85 -11.52
N ASP A 66 9.48 -23.24 -11.29
CA ASP A 66 8.70 -24.03 -12.27
C ASP A 66 8.44 -23.23 -13.53
N MET A 67 8.07 -21.94 -13.38
CA MET A 67 7.90 -21.02 -14.49
C MET A 67 9.18 -20.91 -15.34
N ARG A 68 10.34 -20.77 -14.68
CA ARG A 68 11.64 -20.69 -15.35
C ARG A 68 12.00 -22.00 -16.05
N GLY A 69 11.81 -23.13 -15.38
CA GLY A 69 12.10 -24.46 -15.92
C GLY A 69 11.27 -24.77 -17.16
N GLU A 70 9.96 -24.54 -17.12
CA GLU A 70 9.05 -24.80 -18.22
C GLU A 70 9.25 -23.83 -19.41
N LEU A 71 9.48 -22.54 -19.12
CA LEU A 71 9.68 -21.50 -20.13
C LEU A 71 11.11 -21.41 -20.66
N GLY A 72 12.06 -22.18 -20.11
CA GLY A 72 13.48 -22.14 -20.50
C GLY A 72 14.15 -20.79 -20.25
N THR A 73 13.79 -20.06 -19.16
CA THR A 73 14.21 -18.70 -18.91
C THR A 73 15.27 -18.58 -17.81
N SER A 74 16.02 -17.47 -17.82
CA SER A 74 17.09 -17.17 -16.88
C SER A 74 16.60 -16.50 -15.58
N ALA A 75 17.48 -16.38 -14.58
CA ALA A 75 17.22 -15.58 -13.38
C ALA A 75 17.03 -14.09 -13.71
N LEU A 76 17.63 -13.60 -14.78
CA LEU A 76 17.44 -12.25 -15.30
C LEU A 76 15.97 -12.01 -15.71
N TRP A 77 15.35 -12.97 -16.41
CA TRP A 77 13.94 -12.91 -16.77
C TRP A 77 13.05 -12.86 -15.51
N ALA A 78 13.36 -13.68 -14.51
CA ALA A 78 12.65 -13.68 -13.22
C ALA A 78 12.79 -12.33 -12.49
N GLY A 79 13.99 -11.76 -12.50
CA GLY A 79 14.27 -10.42 -11.97
C GLY A 79 13.47 -9.34 -12.68
N LEU A 80 13.35 -9.41 -14.02
CA LEU A 80 12.53 -8.51 -14.81
C LEU A 80 11.04 -8.66 -14.43
N LEU A 81 10.55 -9.89 -14.35
CA LEU A 81 9.15 -10.18 -13.97
C LEU A 81 8.79 -9.59 -12.61
N THR A 82 9.67 -9.72 -11.62
CA THR A 82 9.47 -9.22 -10.24
C THR A 82 9.68 -7.70 -10.11
N THR A 83 10.29 -7.05 -11.11
CA THR A 83 10.47 -5.60 -11.20
C THR A 83 9.19 -4.86 -11.66
N LEU A 84 8.37 -5.50 -12.48
CA LEU A 84 7.20 -4.89 -13.13
C LEU A 84 6.25 -4.18 -12.15
N PRO A 85 5.93 -4.73 -10.96
CA PRO A 85 5.05 -4.06 -10.00
C PRO A 85 5.56 -2.68 -9.61
N GLY A 86 6.86 -2.55 -9.32
CA GLY A 86 7.47 -1.26 -8.94
C GLY A 86 7.34 -0.20 -10.03
N LEU A 87 7.59 -0.58 -11.28
CA LEU A 87 7.44 0.33 -12.44
C LEU A 87 5.98 0.75 -12.64
N CYS A 88 5.04 -0.20 -12.54
CA CYS A 88 3.62 0.10 -12.65
C CYS A 88 3.13 1.04 -11.56
N PHE A 89 3.57 0.87 -10.31
CA PHE A 89 3.21 1.77 -9.20
C PHE A 89 3.75 3.18 -9.42
N ALA A 90 4.96 3.33 -9.95
CA ALA A 90 5.51 4.64 -10.29
C ALA A 90 4.66 5.38 -11.35
N LEU A 91 4.24 4.68 -12.40
CA LEU A 91 3.41 5.24 -13.48
C LEU A 91 1.97 5.51 -13.05
N ALA A 92 1.39 4.65 -12.20
CA ALA A 92 0.01 4.79 -11.74
C ALA A 92 -0.19 6.05 -10.90
N GLY A 93 0.79 6.45 -10.09
CA GLY A 93 0.74 7.69 -9.34
C GLY A 93 0.48 8.93 -10.21
N LEU A 94 0.96 8.91 -11.44
CA LEU A 94 0.81 9.99 -12.43
C LEU A 94 -0.49 9.86 -13.24
N THR A 95 -0.89 8.64 -13.58
CA THR A 95 -1.97 8.37 -14.54
C THR A 95 -3.35 8.19 -13.88
N ALA A 96 -3.42 7.59 -12.68
CA ALA A 96 -4.67 7.28 -11.99
C ALA A 96 -5.55 8.52 -11.72
N PRO A 97 -5.02 9.67 -11.25
CA PRO A 97 -5.84 10.87 -11.04
C PRO A 97 -6.40 11.43 -12.35
N HIS A 98 -5.69 11.30 -13.47
CA HIS A 98 -6.14 11.72 -14.79
C HIS A 98 -7.29 10.84 -15.29
N LEU A 99 -7.15 9.52 -15.13
CA LEU A 99 -8.17 8.55 -15.50
C LEU A 99 -9.45 8.79 -14.69
N ALA A 100 -9.34 8.93 -13.36
CA ALA A 100 -10.49 9.19 -12.49
C ALA A 100 -11.23 10.49 -12.83
N ARG A 101 -10.52 11.54 -13.25
CA ARG A 101 -11.14 12.79 -13.71
C ARG A 101 -11.87 12.64 -15.05
N ARG A 102 -11.41 11.79 -15.95
CA ARG A 102 -12.00 11.62 -17.29
C ARG A 102 -13.26 10.77 -17.28
N ILE A 103 -13.24 9.65 -16.55
CA ILE A 103 -14.32 8.64 -16.60
C ILE A 103 -15.04 8.46 -15.27
N GLY A 104 -14.66 9.22 -14.23
CA GLY A 104 -15.17 9.09 -12.86
C GLY A 104 -14.46 7.98 -12.08
N LEU A 105 -14.42 8.16 -10.74
CA LEU A 105 -13.67 7.28 -9.82
C LEU A 105 -14.15 5.81 -9.89
N GLY A 106 -15.47 5.61 -9.87
CA GLY A 106 -16.07 4.27 -9.93
C GLY A 106 -15.74 3.51 -11.21
N HIS A 107 -15.88 4.16 -12.37
CA HIS A 107 -15.57 3.55 -13.66
C HIS A 107 -14.06 3.34 -13.85
N ALA A 108 -13.22 4.20 -13.28
CA ALA A 108 -11.76 4.03 -13.33
C ALA A 108 -11.32 2.76 -12.57
N ILE A 109 -11.93 2.45 -11.42
CA ILE A 109 -11.66 1.22 -10.68
C ILE A 109 -12.24 0.00 -11.42
N THR A 110 -13.44 0.12 -12.01
CA THR A 110 -13.99 -0.94 -12.88
C THR A 110 -13.03 -1.28 -14.02
N ALA A 111 -12.55 -0.28 -14.73
CA ALA A 111 -11.59 -0.46 -15.81
C ALA A 111 -10.28 -1.11 -15.32
N ALA A 112 -9.77 -0.66 -14.16
CA ALA A 112 -8.56 -1.23 -13.56
C ALA A 112 -8.74 -2.70 -13.14
N LEU A 113 -9.92 -3.10 -12.62
CA LEU A 113 -10.25 -4.50 -12.31
C LEU A 113 -10.35 -5.34 -13.60
N VAL A 114 -10.92 -4.83 -14.67
CA VAL A 114 -10.96 -5.51 -15.98
C VAL A 114 -9.53 -5.70 -16.54
N VAL A 115 -8.69 -4.67 -16.44
CA VAL A 115 -7.28 -4.74 -16.81
C VAL A 115 -6.53 -5.79 -15.97
N LEU A 116 -6.77 -5.83 -14.65
CA LEU A 116 -6.21 -6.85 -13.77
C LEU A 116 -6.61 -8.25 -14.22
N ILE A 117 -7.90 -8.52 -14.43
CA ILE A 117 -8.40 -9.83 -14.88
C ILE A 117 -7.76 -10.20 -16.22
N GLY A 118 -7.78 -9.29 -17.19
CA GLY A 118 -7.17 -9.52 -18.50
C GLY A 118 -5.68 -9.86 -18.41
N GLY A 119 -4.94 -9.18 -17.55
CA GLY A 119 -3.53 -9.46 -17.29
C GLY A 119 -3.30 -10.81 -16.60
N LEU A 120 -4.16 -11.18 -15.62
CA LEU A 120 -4.10 -12.48 -14.95
C LEU A 120 -4.37 -13.65 -15.90
N VAL A 121 -5.29 -13.49 -16.84
CA VAL A 121 -5.58 -14.49 -17.87
C VAL A 121 -4.45 -14.53 -18.90
N LEU A 122 -3.97 -13.37 -19.36
CA LEU A 122 -2.92 -13.30 -20.36
C LEU A 122 -1.60 -13.92 -19.87
N ARG A 123 -1.23 -13.72 -18.59
CA ARG A 123 0.04 -14.22 -18.04
C ARG A 123 0.14 -15.74 -17.94
N VAL A 124 -0.96 -16.48 -18.07
CA VAL A 124 -0.97 -17.95 -18.05
C VAL A 124 -1.01 -18.57 -19.45
N VAL A 125 -1.05 -17.74 -20.48
CA VAL A 125 -0.85 -18.15 -21.87
C VAL A 125 0.63 -18.43 -22.11
N ASP A 126 0.95 -19.25 -23.09
CA ASP A 126 2.32 -19.69 -23.36
C ASP A 126 3.23 -18.59 -23.91
N GLY A 127 4.52 -18.70 -23.57
CA GLY A 127 5.60 -17.85 -24.04
C GLY A 127 6.12 -16.84 -23.00
N PRO A 128 7.46 -16.75 -22.83
CA PRO A 128 8.09 -15.91 -21.82
C PRO A 128 7.72 -14.41 -21.92
N ALA A 129 7.60 -13.90 -23.14
CA ALA A 129 7.21 -12.51 -23.39
C ALA A 129 5.74 -12.25 -23.04
N VAL A 130 4.86 -13.23 -23.28
CA VAL A 130 3.43 -13.14 -22.97
C VAL A 130 3.21 -13.12 -21.45
N VAL A 131 3.95 -13.94 -20.71
CA VAL A 131 3.94 -13.95 -19.23
C VAL A 131 4.37 -12.59 -18.67
N ILE A 132 5.44 -11.98 -19.19
CA ILE A 132 5.87 -10.63 -18.82
C ILE A 132 4.78 -9.61 -19.19
N GLY A 133 4.25 -9.64 -20.40
CA GLY A 133 3.19 -8.73 -20.85
C GLY A 133 1.93 -8.84 -20.01
N GLY A 134 1.46 -10.06 -19.73
CA GLY A 134 0.31 -10.33 -18.85
C GLY A 134 0.54 -9.84 -17.42
N THR A 135 1.74 -10.05 -16.88
CA THR A 135 2.11 -9.55 -15.54
C THR A 135 2.16 -8.01 -15.53
N LEU A 136 2.70 -7.38 -16.58
CA LEU A 136 2.70 -5.92 -16.73
C LEU A 136 1.26 -5.36 -16.72
N VAL A 137 0.37 -5.97 -17.49
CA VAL A 137 -1.04 -5.57 -17.57
C VAL A 137 -1.74 -5.76 -16.24
N ALA A 138 -1.57 -6.93 -15.57
CA ALA A 138 -2.15 -7.20 -14.26
C ALA A 138 -1.67 -6.18 -13.21
N THR A 139 -0.37 -5.94 -13.14
CA THR A 139 0.22 -5.01 -12.16
C THR A 139 -0.12 -3.55 -12.45
N ALA A 140 -0.35 -3.17 -13.71
CA ALA A 140 -0.87 -1.84 -14.04
C ALA A 140 -2.30 -1.65 -13.48
N GLY A 141 -3.18 -2.65 -13.61
CA GLY A 141 -4.50 -2.64 -12.97
C GLY A 141 -4.41 -2.51 -11.45
N ILE A 142 -3.56 -3.31 -10.79
CA ILE A 142 -3.30 -3.24 -9.35
C ILE A 142 -2.84 -1.84 -8.94
N ALA A 143 -1.89 -1.28 -9.65
CA ALA A 143 -1.29 0.00 -9.34
C ALA A 143 -2.30 1.15 -9.42
N LEU A 144 -3.19 1.14 -10.42
CA LEU A 144 -4.30 2.09 -10.52
C LEU A 144 -5.26 1.97 -9.34
N ILE A 145 -5.66 0.75 -8.97
CA ILE A 145 -6.57 0.49 -7.85
C ILE A 145 -5.96 0.97 -6.53
N ASN A 146 -4.68 0.71 -6.28
CA ASN A 146 -3.97 1.14 -5.07
C ASN A 146 -4.01 2.67 -4.87
N VAL A 147 -3.96 3.44 -5.95
CA VAL A 147 -4.06 4.90 -5.89
C VAL A 147 -5.51 5.36 -5.69
N LEU A 148 -6.48 4.66 -6.28
CA LEU A 148 -7.88 5.11 -6.33
C LEU A 148 -8.71 4.67 -5.11
N ILE A 149 -8.48 3.49 -4.52
CA ILE A 149 -9.26 3.01 -3.36
C ILE A 149 -9.16 3.92 -2.13
N PRO A 150 -8.01 4.48 -1.74
CA PRO A 150 -7.95 5.46 -0.66
C PRO A 150 -8.81 6.70 -0.90
N VAL A 151 -8.99 7.11 -2.15
CA VAL A 151 -9.89 8.22 -2.52
C VAL A 151 -11.34 7.82 -2.27
N VAL A 152 -11.74 6.60 -2.69
CA VAL A 152 -13.08 6.06 -2.40
C VAL A 152 -13.36 6.02 -0.91
N ILE A 153 -12.40 5.52 -0.12
CA ILE A 153 -12.54 5.45 1.35
C ILE A 153 -12.79 6.84 1.93
N LYS A 154 -12.02 7.84 1.49
CA LYS A 154 -12.14 9.21 1.97
C LYS A 154 -13.48 9.86 1.60
N GLU A 155 -13.96 9.63 0.38
CA GLU A 155 -15.22 10.21 -0.13
C GLU A 155 -16.46 9.50 0.43
N SER A 156 -16.42 8.16 0.50
CA SER A 156 -17.59 7.36 0.87
C SER A 156 -17.72 7.11 2.37
N PHE A 157 -16.62 7.19 3.15
CA PHE A 157 -16.60 6.89 4.58
C PHE A 157 -15.93 7.99 5.42
N PRO A 158 -16.30 9.28 5.28
CA PRO A 158 -15.60 10.38 5.95
C PRO A 158 -15.60 10.27 7.48
N ALA A 159 -16.67 9.73 8.09
CA ALA A 159 -16.75 9.53 9.54
C ALA A 159 -15.94 8.33 10.06
N ARG A 160 -15.49 7.42 9.18
CA ARG A 160 -14.83 6.15 9.54
C ARG A 160 -13.56 5.89 8.72
N ILE A 161 -12.89 6.95 8.25
CA ILE A 161 -11.70 6.83 7.39
C ILE A 161 -10.65 5.91 8.00
N GLY A 162 -10.33 6.08 9.29
CA GLY A 162 -9.33 5.26 9.98
C GLY A 162 -9.66 3.77 10.02
N LEU A 163 -10.93 3.43 10.33
CA LEU A 163 -11.40 2.04 10.35
C LEU A 163 -11.35 1.43 8.94
N MET A 164 -11.87 2.15 7.94
CA MET A 164 -11.90 1.65 6.56
C MET A 164 -10.50 1.50 5.95
N THR A 165 -9.58 2.41 6.28
CA THR A 165 -8.17 2.29 5.88
C THR A 165 -7.52 1.08 6.56
N GLY A 166 -7.82 0.82 7.83
CA GLY A 166 -7.36 -0.37 8.55
C GLY A 166 -7.86 -1.67 7.90
N ILE A 167 -9.17 -1.75 7.62
CA ILE A 167 -9.79 -2.91 6.93
C ILE A 167 -9.18 -3.10 5.53
N TYR A 168 -9.01 -2.03 4.76
CA TYR A 168 -8.36 -2.05 3.46
C TYR A 168 -6.94 -2.61 3.55
N THR A 169 -6.14 -2.11 4.49
CA THR A 169 -4.75 -2.56 4.68
C THR A 169 -4.69 -4.02 5.13
N ALA A 170 -5.57 -4.43 6.04
CA ALA A 170 -5.66 -5.82 6.49
C ALA A 170 -6.05 -6.77 5.33
N ALA A 171 -7.03 -6.39 4.51
CA ALA A 171 -7.44 -7.16 3.33
C ALA A 171 -6.31 -7.28 2.29
N LEU A 172 -5.59 -6.17 2.05
CA LEU A 172 -4.44 -6.14 1.15
C LEU A 172 -3.31 -7.07 1.64
N GLN A 173 -2.98 -7.04 2.93
CA GLN A 173 -1.95 -7.91 3.51
C GLN A 173 -2.41 -9.38 3.58
N GLY A 174 -3.67 -9.62 3.96
CA GLY A 174 -4.29 -10.93 3.97
C GLY A 174 -4.33 -11.57 2.57
N GLY A 175 -4.67 -10.79 1.55
CA GLY A 175 -4.57 -11.21 0.15
C GLY A 175 -3.15 -11.59 -0.24
N GLY A 176 -2.15 -10.80 0.17
CA GLY A 176 -0.74 -11.12 -0.07
C GLY A 176 -0.30 -12.42 0.59
N ALA A 177 -0.69 -12.64 1.84
CA ALA A 177 -0.44 -13.88 2.56
C ALA A 177 -1.13 -15.08 1.88
N ALA A 178 -2.38 -14.92 1.50
CA ALA A 178 -3.12 -15.95 0.75
C ALA A 178 -2.44 -16.26 -0.60
N GLY A 179 -2.00 -15.23 -1.33
CA GLY A 179 -1.31 -15.39 -2.60
C GLY A 179 -0.08 -16.29 -2.52
N SER A 180 0.75 -16.10 -1.50
CA SER A 180 1.96 -16.91 -1.33
C SER A 180 1.70 -18.28 -0.70
N ALA A 181 0.78 -18.38 0.26
CA ALA A 181 0.53 -19.62 1.01
C ALA A 181 -0.40 -20.60 0.27
N VAL A 182 -1.40 -20.09 -0.48
CA VAL A 182 -2.42 -20.94 -1.14
C VAL A 182 -1.99 -21.35 -2.55
N THR A 183 -1.13 -20.56 -3.22
CA THR A 183 -0.76 -20.85 -4.61
C THR A 183 -0.01 -22.17 -4.79
N PRO A 184 0.99 -22.56 -3.93
CA PRO A 184 1.63 -23.85 -4.06
C PRO A 184 0.67 -25.05 -3.93
N PRO A 185 -0.24 -25.14 -2.93
CA PRO A 185 -1.28 -26.16 -2.91
C PRO A 185 -2.20 -26.18 -4.15
N LEU A 186 -2.48 -25.00 -4.75
CA LEU A 186 -3.24 -24.95 -6.00
C LEU A 186 -2.41 -25.49 -7.19
N ASP A 187 -1.10 -25.27 -7.19
CA ASP A 187 -0.18 -25.84 -8.20
C ASP A 187 -0.22 -27.38 -8.14
N ASP A 188 -0.10 -27.94 -6.94
CA ASP A 188 -0.20 -29.40 -6.72
C ASP A 188 -1.58 -29.94 -7.12
N LEU A 189 -2.67 -29.23 -6.79
CA LEU A 189 -4.05 -29.66 -7.06
C LEU A 189 -4.37 -29.61 -8.55
N PHE A 190 -3.95 -28.58 -9.27
CA PHE A 190 -4.28 -28.35 -10.67
C PHE A 190 -3.21 -28.89 -11.65
N GLY A 191 -2.10 -29.41 -11.13
CA GLY A 191 -1.05 -30.02 -11.92
C GLY A 191 -0.22 -29.02 -12.73
N GLY A 192 -0.03 -27.80 -12.24
CA GLY A 192 0.85 -26.83 -12.87
C GLY A 192 0.61 -25.37 -12.48
N TRP A 193 1.65 -24.56 -12.62
CA TRP A 193 1.65 -23.16 -12.23
C TRP A 193 0.65 -22.27 -13.00
N ARG A 194 0.35 -22.62 -14.29
CA ARG A 194 -0.59 -21.83 -15.09
C ARG A 194 -2.00 -21.78 -14.49
N PRO A 195 -2.69 -22.94 -14.24
CA PRO A 195 -4.01 -22.91 -13.64
C PRO A 195 -3.98 -22.39 -12.20
N ALA A 196 -2.91 -22.64 -11.43
CA ALA A 196 -2.76 -22.11 -10.09
C ALA A 196 -2.72 -20.57 -10.07
N LEU A 197 -1.93 -19.95 -10.96
CA LEU A 197 -1.91 -18.50 -11.11
C LEU A 197 -3.20 -17.95 -11.74
N GLY A 198 -3.80 -18.69 -12.67
CA GLY A 198 -5.08 -18.34 -13.31
C GLY A 198 -6.26 -18.28 -12.36
N ALA A 199 -6.25 -19.12 -11.31
CA ALA A 199 -7.31 -19.17 -10.30
C ALA A 199 -7.53 -17.79 -9.60
N TRP A 200 -6.50 -16.97 -9.46
CA TRP A 200 -6.62 -15.64 -8.91
C TRP A 200 -7.46 -14.68 -9.76
N ALA A 201 -7.65 -14.98 -11.05
CA ALA A 201 -8.59 -14.24 -11.90
C ALA A 201 -10.04 -14.41 -11.43
N GLY A 202 -10.38 -15.55 -10.83
CA GLY A 202 -11.70 -15.78 -10.23
C GLY A 202 -11.99 -14.83 -9.05
N LEU A 203 -11.01 -14.62 -8.16
CA LEU A 203 -11.13 -13.65 -7.07
C LEU A 203 -11.27 -12.20 -7.60
N ALA A 204 -10.52 -11.86 -8.65
CA ALA A 204 -10.62 -10.55 -9.29
C ALA A 204 -11.98 -10.36 -10.00
N ALA A 205 -12.52 -11.40 -10.63
CA ALA A 205 -13.85 -11.36 -11.21
C ALA A 205 -14.94 -11.18 -10.15
N ALA A 206 -14.85 -11.88 -9.01
CA ALA A 206 -15.74 -11.66 -7.88
C ALA A 206 -15.67 -10.21 -7.38
N ALA A 207 -14.46 -9.65 -7.20
CA ALA A 207 -14.29 -8.25 -6.81
C ALA A 207 -14.93 -7.30 -7.82
N LEU A 208 -14.79 -7.56 -9.13
CA LEU A 208 -15.40 -6.75 -10.19
C LEU A 208 -16.94 -6.78 -10.08
N VAL A 209 -17.54 -7.95 -9.88
CA VAL A 209 -19.00 -8.08 -9.72
C VAL A 209 -19.49 -7.26 -8.52
N PHE A 210 -18.88 -7.46 -7.34
CA PHE A 210 -19.25 -6.70 -6.14
C PHE A 210 -19.03 -5.19 -6.33
N TRP A 211 -17.95 -4.79 -7.01
CA TRP A 211 -17.67 -3.40 -7.30
C TRP A 211 -18.74 -2.78 -8.21
N VAL A 212 -19.08 -3.44 -9.32
CA VAL A 212 -20.10 -2.95 -10.28
C VAL A 212 -21.47 -2.84 -9.62
N LEU A 213 -21.85 -3.82 -8.78
CA LEU A 213 -23.11 -3.77 -8.03
C LEU A 213 -23.13 -2.61 -7.02
N ALA A 214 -22.01 -2.39 -6.32
CA ALA A 214 -21.89 -1.29 -5.36
C ALA A 214 -22.00 0.08 -6.01
N ILE A 215 -21.38 0.29 -7.18
CA ILE A 215 -21.43 1.57 -7.89
C ILE A 215 -22.83 1.86 -8.42
N ARG A 216 -23.54 0.85 -8.98
CA ARG A 216 -24.89 1.03 -9.48
C ARG A 216 -25.86 1.53 -8.39
N GLY A 217 -25.69 1.07 -7.15
CA GLY A 217 -26.45 1.56 -5.99
C GLY A 217 -26.03 2.98 -5.52
N HIS A 218 -24.82 3.44 -5.87
CA HIS A 218 -24.26 4.70 -5.38
C HIS A 218 -24.51 5.89 -6.30
N HIS A 219 -24.64 5.68 -7.62
CA HIS A 219 -24.89 6.76 -8.62
C HIS A 219 -26.18 7.53 -8.43
N ALA A 220 -27.11 7.04 -7.62
CA ALA A 220 -28.35 7.75 -7.30
C ALA A 220 -28.17 8.90 -6.29
N ARG A 221 -26.97 9.11 -5.69
CA ARG A 221 -26.79 10.01 -4.54
C ARG A 221 -25.70 11.10 -4.64
N THR A 222 -24.81 11.07 -5.61
CA THR A 222 -23.69 12.03 -5.66
C THR A 222 -23.73 12.92 -6.90
N ALA A 223 -24.77 13.75 -6.98
CA ALA A 223 -24.69 14.99 -7.74
C ALA A 223 -24.42 16.13 -6.75
N ALA A 224 -23.20 16.67 -6.79
CA ALA A 224 -22.71 17.90 -6.13
C ALA A 224 -21.65 17.71 -5.03
N ALA A 225 -20.40 17.62 -5.43
CA ALA A 225 -19.32 18.19 -4.66
C ALA A 225 -18.24 18.72 -5.63
N THR A 226 -18.25 20.02 -5.80
CA THR A 226 -17.24 20.76 -6.59
C THR A 226 -15.92 20.75 -5.83
N PRO A 227 -14.78 20.37 -6.45
CA PRO A 227 -13.48 20.47 -5.79
C PRO A 227 -13.04 21.92 -5.75
N THR A 228 -13.01 22.50 -4.57
CA THR A 228 -12.40 23.81 -4.33
C THR A 228 -10.87 23.62 -4.26
N THR A 229 -10.20 23.79 -5.37
CA THR A 229 -8.75 23.88 -5.41
C THR A 229 -8.30 25.34 -5.37
N ALA A 230 -7.93 25.81 -4.19
CA ALA A 230 -7.15 27.04 -4.08
C ALA A 230 -5.76 26.80 -4.68
N ALA A 231 -5.52 27.43 -5.82
CA ALA A 231 -4.23 27.36 -6.51
C ALA A 231 -3.21 28.26 -5.82
N THR A 232 -2.46 27.73 -4.86
CA THR A 232 -1.20 28.32 -4.42
C THR A 232 -0.07 27.88 -5.36
N ARG A 233 0.76 28.85 -5.79
CA ARG A 233 1.90 28.59 -6.69
C ARG A 233 2.76 27.43 -6.19
N PRO A 234 3.06 26.43 -7.02
CA PRO A 234 3.72 25.20 -6.57
C PRO A 234 5.18 25.45 -6.26
N ARG A 235 5.57 25.37 -4.99
CA ARG A 235 6.98 25.15 -4.63
C ARG A 235 7.39 23.75 -5.11
N SER A 236 8.41 23.66 -5.95
CA SER A 236 8.91 22.39 -6.45
C SER A 236 9.54 21.58 -5.32
N MET A 237 8.99 20.42 -4.98
CA MET A 237 9.55 19.47 -4.00
C MET A 237 10.90 18.91 -4.45
N LEU A 238 11.21 18.92 -5.75
CA LEU A 238 12.49 18.47 -6.31
C LEU A 238 13.71 19.25 -5.82
N ARG A 239 13.53 20.46 -5.29
CA ARG A 239 14.62 21.27 -4.72
C ARG A 239 14.76 21.09 -3.20
N ASN A 240 13.90 20.32 -2.55
CA ASN A 240 13.89 20.12 -1.12
C ASN A 240 14.73 18.89 -0.74
N ARG A 241 15.82 19.09 0.02
CA ARG A 241 16.71 18.00 0.47
C ARG A 241 15.99 16.96 1.33
N LEU A 242 15.05 17.39 2.19
CA LEU A 242 14.29 16.48 3.04
C LEU A 242 13.35 15.60 2.20
N ALA A 243 12.73 16.15 1.15
CA ALA A 243 11.90 15.37 0.22
C ALA A 243 12.70 14.25 -0.45
N TRP A 244 13.95 14.50 -0.86
CA TRP A 244 14.84 13.46 -1.41
C TRP A 244 15.25 12.41 -0.39
N ILE A 245 15.52 12.80 0.86
CA ILE A 245 15.82 11.87 1.96
C ILE A 245 14.62 10.93 2.19
N ILE A 246 13.40 11.46 2.25
CA ILE A 246 12.17 10.68 2.43
C ILE A 246 11.93 9.78 1.20
N THR A 247 12.18 10.28 -0.01
CA THR A 247 12.08 9.50 -1.26
C THR A 247 13.05 8.33 -1.27
N GLY A 248 14.31 8.55 -0.93
CA GLY A 248 15.32 7.50 -0.83
C GLY A 248 14.99 6.49 0.26
N PHE A 249 14.54 6.93 1.43
CA PHE A 249 14.09 6.06 2.52
C PHE A 249 12.93 5.14 2.07
N PHE A 250 11.89 5.71 1.47
CA PHE A 250 10.75 4.96 0.95
C PHE A 250 11.17 4.01 -0.18
N GLY A 251 12.05 4.47 -1.07
CA GLY A 251 12.57 3.67 -2.18
C GLY A 251 13.37 2.45 -1.70
N CYS A 252 14.28 2.62 -0.72
CA CYS A 252 14.99 1.51 -0.10
C CYS A 252 14.02 0.51 0.55
N GLN A 253 13.05 1.00 1.33
CA GLN A 253 12.06 0.14 1.99
C GLN A 253 11.21 -0.64 0.98
N SER A 254 10.78 0.00 -0.10
CA SER A 254 10.00 -0.64 -1.15
C SER A 254 10.83 -1.64 -1.97
N CYS A 255 12.10 -1.32 -2.20
CA CYS A 255 13.08 -2.22 -2.84
C CYS A 255 13.21 -3.53 -2.04
N LEU A 256 13.45 -3.42 -0.72
CA LEU A 256 13.50 -4.57 0.18
C LEU A 256 12.22 -5.41 0.12
N ALA A 257 11.05 -4.75 0.13
CA ALA A 257 9.76 -5.43 0.08
C ALA A 257 9.57 -6.22 -1.24
N TYR A 258 9.91 -5.65 -2.39
CA TYR A 258 9.77 -6.33 -3.67
C TYR A 258 10.77 -7.47 -3.85
N ILE A 259 12.01 -7.33 -3.35
CA ILE A 259 12.99 -8.42 -3.35
C ILE A 259 12.46 -9.59 -2.51
N VAL A 260 12.01 -9.33 -1.28
CA VAL A 260 11.49 -10.36 -0.38
C VAL A 260 10.26 -11.05 -0.99
N MET A 261 9.29 -10.28 -1.51
CA MET A 261 8.10 -10.86 -2.14
C MET A 261 8.41 -11.71 -3.38
N GLY A 262 9.41 -11.33 -4.16
CA GLY A 262 9.75 -12.03 -5.40
C GLY A 262 10.71 -13.20 -5.21
N TRP A 263 11.65 -13.10 -4.28
CA TRP A 263 12.79 -14.02 -4.24
C TRP A 263 12.93 -14.84 -2.96
N LEU A 264 12.33 -14.43 -1.83
CA LEU A 264 12.48 -15.17 -0.56
C LEU A 264 12.06 -16.64 -0.67
N PRO A 265 10.91 -16.99 -1.30
CA PRO A 265 10.53 -18.39 -1.47
C PRO A 265 11.57 -19.19 -2.26
N GLN A 266 12.08 -18.60 -3.35
CA GLN A 266 13.09 -19.26 -4.20
C GLN A 266 14.36 -19.59 -3.42
N VAL A 267 14.81 -18.67 -2.57
CA VAL A 267 15.99 -18.89 -1.69
C VAL A 267 15.79 -20.12 -0.80
N PHE A 268 14.62 -20.27 -0.17
CA PHE A 268 14.32 -21.43 0.66
C PHE A 268 14.19 -22.72 -0.14
N ILE A 269 13.57 -22.67 -1.32
CA ILE A 269 13.41 -23.83 -2.22
C ILE A 269 14.76 -24.33 -2.69
N ASP A 270 15.68 -23.46 -3.09
CA ASP A 270 17.03 -23.83 -3.53
C ASP A 270 17.87 -24.44 -2.39
N HIS A 271 17.49 -24.20 -1.13
CA HIS A 271 18.09 -24.84 0.05
C HIS A 271 17.32 -26.09 0.53
N GLY A 272 16.39 -26.61 -0.30
CA GLY A 272 15.71 -27.88 -0.06
C GLY A 272 14.37 -27.79 0.69
N MET A 273 13.82 -26.59 0.90
CA MET A 273 12.47 -26.44 1.48
C MET A 273 11.38 -26.73 0.44
N SER A 274 10.24 -27.26 0.88
CA SER A 274 9.09 -27.42 0.00
C SER A 274 8.53 -26.07 -0.48
N LYS A 275 7.90 -26.04 -1.66
CA LYS A 275 7.24 -24.84 -2.19
C LYS A 275 6.15 -24.33 -1.25
N SER A 276 5.39 -25.26 -0.66
CA SER A 276 4.31 -24.93 0.27
C SER A 276 4.85 -24.27 1.54
N ASP A 277 5.91 -24.79 2.14
CA ASP A 277 6.53 -24.21 3.33
C ASP A 277 7.14 -22.84 3.04
N ALA A 278 7.84 -22.70 1.91
CA ALA A 278 8.43 -21.44 1.47
C ALA A 278 7.33 -20.38 1.21
N GLY A 279 6.22 -20.78 0.61
CA GLY A 279 5.05 -19.94 0.42
C GLY A 279 4.37 -19.52 1.73
N LEU A 280 4.26 -20.44 2.69
CA LEU A 280 3.75 -20.16 4.04
C LEU A 280 4.63 -19.16 4.78
N LEU A 281 5.95 -19.30 4.70
CA LEU A 281 6.89 -18.36 5.33
C LEU A 281 6.77 -16.96 4.72
N LEU A 282 6.62 -16.84 3.40
CA LEU A 282 6.34 -15.54 2.79
C LEU A 282 4.98 -14.97 3.23
N GLY A 283 3.95 -15.82 3.34
CA GLY A 283 2.65 -15.45 3.89
C GLY A 283 2.75 -14.94 5.32
N LEU A 284 3.49 -15.62 6.17
CA LEU A 284 3.77 -15.21 7.55
C LEU A 284 4.46 -13.83 7.60
N ASN A 285 5.45 -13.61 6.74
CA ASN A 285 6.12 -12.30 6.62
C ASN A 285 5.11 -11.16 6.37
N ALA A 286 4.13 -11.37 5.51
CA ALA A 286 3.08 -10.39 5.23
C ALA A 286 2.13 -10.19 6.43
N VAL A 287 1.76 -11.27 7.13
CA VAL A 287 0.85 -11.21 8.30
C VAL A 287 1.50 -10.50 9.49
N ILE A 288 2.77 -10.72 9.76
CA ILE A 288 3.52 -10.07 10.86
C ILE A 288 3.49 -8.54 10.74
N ALA A 289 3.52 -8.01 9.52
CA ALA A 289 3.48 -6.57 9.30
C ALA A 289 2.16 -5.92 9.75
N VAL A 290 1.05 -6.67 9.81
CA VAL A 290 -0.29 -6.13 10.14
C VAL A 290 -0.38 -5.62 11.59
N PRO A 291 -0.16 -6.46 12.64
CA PRO A 291 -0.28 -6.00 14.02
C PRO A 291 0.73 -4.89 14.35
N ILE A 292 1.92 -4.96 13.77
CA ILE A 292 2.96 -3.94 13.98
C ILE A 292 2.54 -2.61 13.36
N SER A 293 1.97 -2.62 12.16
CA SER A 293 1.46 -1.41 11.52
C SER A 293 0.32 -0.77 12.31
N ILE A 294 -0.54 -1.58 12.93
CA ILE A 294 -1.66 -1.09 13.75
C ILE A 294 -1.18 -0.50 15.06
N VAL A 295 -0.13 -1.06 15.69
CA VAL A 295 0.35 -0.66 17.02
C VAL A 295 1.51 0.33 16.92
N VAL A 296 2.56 -0.03 16.19
CA VAL A 296 3.83 0.73 16.18
C VAL A 296 3.70 2.05 15.41
N ALA A 297 2.98 2.08 14.27
CA ALA A 297 2.87 3.30 13.49
C ALA A 297 2.15 4.43 14.24
N PRO A 298 1.00 4.21 14.94
CA PRO A 298 0.39 5.24 15.77
C PRO A 298 1.23 5.63 16.99
N MET A 299 1.91 4.67 17.63
CA MET A 299 2.79 4.97 18.78
C MET A 299 3.99 5.82 18.35
N ALA A 300 4.61 5.47 17.23
CA ALA A 300 5.70 6.24 16.66
C ALA A 300 5.26 7.65 16.23
N ALA A 301 4.06 7.78 15.66
CA ALA A 301 3.51 9.07 15.23
C ALA A 301 3.28 10.05 16.39
N ARG A 302 3.05 9.54 17.61
CA ARG A 302 2.92 10.37 18.84
C ARG A 302 4.26 10.92 19.34
N ARG A 303 5.39 10.40 18.87
CA ARG A 303 6.72 10.86 19.25
C ARG A 303 7.20 11.94 18.30
N ALA A 304 7.98 12.91 18.78
CA ALA A 304 8.57 13.95 17.95
C ALA A 304 9.52 13.37 16.88
N SER A 305 10.22 12.29 17.20
CA SER A 305 11.11 11.58 16.26
C SER A 305 10.70 10.13 16.10
N GLN A 306 10.67 9.67 14.85
CA GLN A 306 10.42 8.28 14.47
C GLN A 306 11.72 7.49 14.24
N SER A 307 12.89 8.16 14.32
CA SER A 307 14.20 7.58 13.95
C SER A 307 14.52 6.28 14.72
N GLY A 308 14.26 6.24 16.03
CA GLY A 308 14.53 5.06 16.86
C GLY A 308 13.70 3.84 16.45
N TRP A 309 12.42 4.03 16.11
CA TRP A 309 11.55 2.96 15.62
C TRP A 309 12.02 2.42 14.26
N ILE A 310 12.39 3.31 13.35
CA ILE A 310 12.86 2.95 12.00
C ILE A 310 14.15 2.16 12.08
N VAL A 311 15.13 2.63 12.87
CA VAL A 311 16.42 1.95 13.04
C VAL A 311 16.23 0.64 13.78
N GLY A 312 15.44 0.58 14.86
CA GLY A 312 15.22 -0.65 15.63
C GLY A 312 14.60 -1.77 14.79
N LEU A 313 13.52 -1.46 14.05
CA LEU A 313 12.90 -2.42 13.12
C LEU A 313 13.84 -2.76 11.95
N GLY A 314 14.58 -1.78 11.44
CA GLY A 314 15.59 -2.00 10.40
C GLY A 314 16.70 -2.96 10.82
N LEU A 315 17.17 -2.86 12.07
CA LEU A 315 18.17 -3.78 12.64
C LEU A 315 17.62 -5.21 12.75
N LEU A 316 16.34 -5.38 13.11
CA LEU A 316 15.71 -6.71 13.13
C LEU A 316 15.66 -7.30 11.71
N GLY A 317 15.24 -6.52 10.71
CA GLY A 317 15.24 -6.98 9.32
C GLY A 317 16.64 -7.29 8.79
N PHE A 318 17.64 -6.46 9.12
CA PHE A 318 19.05 -6.71 8.80
C PHE A 318 19.54 -8.01 9.42
N GLY A 319 19.20 -8.27 10.70
CA GLY A 319 19.52 -9.52 11.39
C GLY A 319 18.90 -10.74 10.71
N GLY A 320 17.66 -10.62 10.23
CA GLY A 320 16.98 -11.65 9.43
C GLY A 320 17.74 -11.96 8.12
N VAL A 321 18.16 -10.93 7.39
CA VAL A 321 18.96 -11.09 6.15
C VAL A 321 20.34 -11.70 6.46
N LEU A 322 20.97 -11.27 7.54
CA LEU A 322 22.27 -11.84 7.96
C LEU A 322 22.12 -13.35 8.25
N GLY A 323 21.06 -13.74 8.97
CA GLY A 323 20.75 -15.15 9.23
C GLY A 323 20.51 -15.95 7.95
N LEU A 324 19.74 -15.41 7.01
CA LEU A 324 19.52 -16.02 5.70
C LEU A 324 20.80 -16.14 4.88
N THR A 325 21.75 -15.22 5.05
CA THR A 325 23.05 -15.26 4.34
C THR A 325 23.97 -16.32 4.91
N LEU A 326 24.03 -16.46 6.24
CA LEU A 326 24.99 -17.32 6.93
C LEU A 326 24.49 -18.77 7.09
N ALA A 327 23.20 -18.94 7.41
CA ALA A 327 22.62 -20.24 7.71
C ALA A 327 21.10 -20.23 7.44
N PRO A 328 20.68 -20.22 6.15
CA PRO A 328 19.27 -20.04 5.80
C PRO A 328 18.33 -21.10 6.41
N MET A 329 18.79 -22.35 6.50
CA MET A 329 18.00 -23.48 7.01
C MET A 329 18.17 -23.73 8.51
N ALA A 330 19.05 -23.00 9.22
CA ALA A 330 19.21 -23.18 10.68
C ALA A 330 17.97 -22.74 11.47
N ALA A 331 17.33 -21.66 11.06
CA ALA A 331 16.13 -21.13 11.72
C ALA A 331 15.26 -20.34 10.74
N PRO A 332 14.68 -20.96 9.69
CA PRO A 332 13.93 -20.26 8.62
C PRO A 332 12.78 -19.40 9.16
N LEU A 333 12.05 -19.93 10.16
CA LEU A 333 10.98 -19.22 10.82
C LEU A 333 11.48 -17.94 11.52
N LEU A 334 12.59 -18.02 12.26
CA LEU A 334 13.17 -16.87 12.95
C LEU A 334 13.60 -15.78 11.95
N TRP A 335 14.29 -16.18 10.87
CA TRP A 335 14.74 -15.24 9.84
C TRP A 335 13.54 -14.55 9.17
N THR A 336 12.48 -15.31 8.88
CA THR A 336 11.23 -14.77 8.32
C THR A 336 10.53 -13.80 9.27
N VAL A 337 10.48 -14.12 10.57
CA VAL A 337 9.89 -13.22 11.58
C VAL A 337 10.70 -11.92 11.68
N LEU A 338 12.01 -11.99 11.76
CA LEU A 338 12.89 -10.82 11.82
C LEU A 338 12.73 -9.95 10.57
N LEU A 339 12.66 -10.56 9.38
CA LEU A 339 12.37 -9.87 8.13
C LEU A 339 11.00 -9.18 8.16
N GLY A 340 9.94 -9.87 8.61
CA GLY A 340 8.59 -9.32 8.71
C GLY A 340 8.52 -8.11 9.62
N LEU A 341 9.24 -8.15 10.76
CA LEU A 341 9.41 -7.01 11.65
C LEU A 341 10.09 -5.84 10.92
N GLY A 342 11.18 -6.10 10.18
CA GLY A 342 11.85 -5.10 9.36
C GLY A 342 10.98 -4.54 8.23
N MET A 343 10.14 -5.36 7.59
CA MET A 343 9.22 -4.92 6.56
C MET A 343 8.14 -3.97 7.08
N SER A 344 7.83 -4.00 8.37
CA SER A 344 6.84 -3.12 9.01
C SER A 344 7.25 -1.65 9.01
N VAL A 345 8.51 -1.32 8.74
CA VAL A 345 9.01 0.05 8.51
C VAL A 345 8.25 0.74 7.36
N PHE A 346 7.63 -0.01 6.44
CA PHE A 346 6.82 0.54 5.36
C PHE A 346 5.69 1.43 5.86
N SER A 347 5.02 1.04 6.95
CA SER A 347 3.96 1.86 7.55
C SER A 347 4.49 3.18 8.14
N LEU A 348 5.71 3.15 8.71
CA LEU A 348 6.39 4.36 9.20
C LEU A 348 6.85 5.25 8.04
N ALA A 349 7.29 4.68 6.93
CA ALA A 349 7.67 5.44 5.74
C ALA A 349 6.49 6.23 5.17
N LEU A 350 5.29 5.62 5.12
CA LEU A 350 4.07 6.33 4.75
C LEU A 350 3.65 7.38 5.78
N ALA A 351 3.75 7.08 7.07
CA ALA A 351 3.41 8.02 8.14
C ALA A 351 4.32 9.26 8.12
N VAL A 352 5.61 9.08 7.87
CA VAL A 352 6.61 10.17 7.78
C VAL A 352 6.23 11.19 6.70
N ILE A 353 5.64 10.77 5.58
CA ILE A 353 5.18 11.68 4.52
C ILE A 353 4.20 12.72 5.10
N GLY A 354 3.18 12.25 5.84
CA GLY A 354 2.21 13.13 6.50
C GLY A 354 2.82 13.97 7.63
N LEU A 355 3.65 13.34 8.48
CA LEU A 355 4.26 13.98 9.65
C LEU A 355 5.31 15.05 9.29
N ARG A 356 5.88 15.02 8.09
CA ARG A 356 6.88 15.99 7.61
C ARG A 356 6.31 17.05 6.67
N SER A 357 5.02 17.04 6.44
CA SER A 357 4.28 18.02 5.66
C SER A 357 3.51 18.98 6.56
N ARG A 358 3.51 20.28 6.25
CA ARG A 358 2.77 21.30 7.03
C ARG A 358 1.32 21.44 6.58
N THR A 359 1.06 21.25 5.29
CA THR A 359 -0.27 21.41 4.70
C THR A 359 -0.70 20.16 3.94
N ALA A 360 -2.00 20.00 3.72
CA ALA A 360 -2.53 18.91 2.90
C ALA A 360 -1.97 18.94 1.46
N ALA A 361 -1.75 20.15 0.91
CA ALA A 361 -1.17 20.33 -0.41
C ALA A 361 0.31 19.86 -0.46
N ASP A 362 1.10 20.15 0.58
CA ASP A 362 2.48 19.67 0.70
C ASP A 362 2.51 18.15 0.87
N THR A 363 1.59 17.58 1.67
CA THR A 363 1.45 16.13 1.82
C THR A 363 1.19 15.45 0.47
N ALA A 364 0.26 15.97 -0.32
CA ALA A 364 -0.07 15.40 -1.63
C ALA A 364 1.12 15.47 -2.60
N ARG A 365 1.85 16.60 -2.63
CA ARG A 365 3.03 16.78 -3.48
C ARG A 365 4.19 15.89 -3.05
N LEU A 366 4.48 15.84 -1.74
CA LEU A 366 5.51 14.98 -1.18
C LEU A 366 5.19 13.51 -1.44
N SER A 367 3.95 13.09 -1.21
CA SER A 367 3.47 11.73 -1.46
C SER A 367 3.64 11.33 -2.94
N GLY A 368 3.27 12.22 -3.87
CA GLY A 368 3.47 12.01 -5.30
C GLY A 368 4.94 11.82 -5.68
N MET A 369 5.84 12.67 -5.16
CA MET A 369 7.27 12.55 -5.39
C MET A 369 7.83 11.27 -4.77
N VAL A 370 7.54 11.03 -3.49
CA VAL A 370 8.08 9.90 -2.71
C VAL A 370 7.63 8.57 -3.30
N GLN A 371 6.35 8.41 -3.59
CA GLN A 371 5.84 7.16 -4.14
C GLN A 371 6.22 7.00 -5.62
N GLY A 372 6.12 8.04 -6.45
CA GLY A 372 6.50 7.98 -7.85
C GLY A 372 7.98 7.61 -8.05
N LEU A 373 8.89 8.44 -7.53
CA LEU A 373 10.33 8.21 -7.68
C LEU A 373 10.83 7.07 -6.78
N GLY A 374 10.24 6.88 -5.60
CA GLY A 374 10.61 5.80 -4.68
C GLY A 374 10.29 4.42 -5.24
N TYR A 375 9.13 4.22 -5.86
CA TYR A 375 8.81 2.96 -6.53
C TYR A 375 9.64 2.72 -7.78
N LEU A 376 10.07 3.78 -8.50
CA LEU A 376 11.00 3.63 -9.61
C LEU A 376 12.36 3.08 -9.13
N LEU A 377 12.88 3.63 -8.02
CA LEU A 377 14.09 3.09 -7.39
C LEU A 377 13.88 1.66 -6.89
N ALA A 378 12.73 1.37 -6.30
CA ALA A 378 12.40 0.04 -5.79
C ALA A 378 12.31 -1.03 -6.89
N GLY A 379 11.85 -0.66 -8.07
CA GLY A 379 11.73 -1.58 -9.20
C GLY A 379 13.08 -2.14 -9.68
N VAL A 380 14.18 -1.41 -9.50
CA VAL A 380 15.53 -1.87 -9.89
C VAL A 380 16.02 -3.01 -8.99
N GLY A 381 15.59 -3.07 -7.73
CA GLY A 381 16.09 -4.01 -6.73
C GLY A 381 15.94 -5.49 -7.10
N PRO A 382 14.72 -5.99 -7.38
CA PRO A 382 14.51 -7.39 -7.75
C PRO A 382 15.26 -7.82 -9.01
N PHE A 383 15.40 -6.92 -9.98
CA PHE A 383 16.20 -7.16 -11.17
C PHE A 383 17.68 -7.34 -10.85
N LEU A 384 18.27 -6.43 -10.08
CA LEU A 384 19.66 -6.54 -9.66
C LEU A 384 19.90 -7.77 -8.79
N PHE A 385 18.94 -8.12 -7.92
CA PHE A 385 19.02 -9.31 -7.09
C PHE A 385 19.12 -10.59 -7.94
N GLY A 386 18.26 -10.71 -8.96
CA GLY A 386 18.30 -11.82 -9.92
C GLY A 386 19.58 -11.85 -10.75
N LEU A 387 20.04 -10.70 -11.25
CA LEU A 387 21.27 -10.57 -12.01
C LEU A 387 22.50 -10.97 -11.17
N LEU A 388 22.58 -10.52 -9.93
CA LEU A 388 23.66 -10.88 -9.02
C LEU A 388 23.65 -12.37 -8.68
N HIS A 389 22.46 -12.97 -8.52
CA HIS A 389 22.33 -14.41 -8.33
C HIS A 389 22.86 -15.20 -9.55
N GLU A 390 22.47 -14.81 -10.74
CA GLU A 390 22.90 -15.46 -11.99
C GLU A 390 24.42 -15.35 -12.22
N THR A 391 24.98 -14.16 -11.99
CA THR A 391 26.40 -13.89 -12.24
C THR A 391 27.33 -14.44 -11.16
N SER A 392 26.88 -14.52 -9.89
CA SER A 392 27.69 -15.03 -8.77
C SER A 392 27.51 -16.53 -8.51
N GLY A 393 26.48 -17.16 -9.10
CA GLY A 393 26.17 -18.56 -8.91
C GLY A 393 25.67 -18.92 -7.50
N GLY A 394 25.24 -17.93 -6.70
CA GLY A 394 24.81 -18.17 -5.33
C GLY A 394 24.00 -17.02 -4.73
N TRP A 395 23.55 -17.19 -3.47
CA TRP A 395 22.69 -16.22 -2.78
C TRP A 395 23.45 -15.20 -1.93
N THR A 396 24.74 -15.43 -1.65
CA THR A 396 25.53 -14.56 -0.75
C THR A 396 25.66 -13.14 -1.28
N VAL A 397 26.04 -12.97 -2.57
CA VAL A 397 26.22 -11.65 -3.19
C VAL A 397 24.91 -10.86 -3.25
N PRO A 398 23.77 -11.44 -3.71
CA PRO A 398 22.47 -10.80 -3.62
C PRO A 398 22.10 -10.34 -2.20
N TRP A 399 22.34 -11.18 -1.18
CA TRP A 399 22.02 -10.79 0.21
C TRP A 399 22.93 -9.69 0.75
N VAL A 400 24.20 -9.62 0.35
CA VAL A 400 25.09 -8.49 0.68
C VAL A 400 24.55 -7.18 0.11
N MET A 401 24.00 -7.20 -1.13
CA MET A 401 23.31 -6.04 -1.68
C MET A 401 22.12 -5.64 -0.81
N VAL A 402 21.29 -6.60 -0.38
CA VAL A 402 20.12 -6.33 0.48
C VAL A 402 20.54 -5.75 1.82
N MET A 403 21.61 -6.26 2.44
CA MET A 403 22.18 -5.68 3.67
C MET A 403 22.62 -4.23 3.47
N THR A 404 23.24 -3.91 2.32
CA THR A 404 23.62 -2.54 1.97
C THR A 404 22.38 -1.62 1.84
N VAL A 405 21.31 -2.13 1.22
CA VAL A 405 20.04 -1.39 1.12
C VAL A 405 19.41 -1.18 2.50
N TYR A 406 19.50 -2.18 3.43
CA TYR A 406 19.03 -2.00 4.82
C TYR A 406 19.80 -0.90 5.55
N VAL A 407 21.14 -0.85 5.39
CA VAL A 407 21.97 0.22 5.98
C VAL A 407 21.54 1.58 5.43
N ALA A 408 21.41 1.70 4.11
CA ALA A 408 20.94 2.93 3.48
C ALA A 408 19.52 3.32 3.96
N GLN A 409 18.60 2.36 4.08
CA GLN A 409 17.26 2.54 4.60
C GLN A 409 17.27 3.05 6.05
N MET A 410 18.09 2.49 6.93
CA MET A 410 18.21 2.92 8.32
C MET A 410 18.80 4.35 8.42
N VAL A 411 19.84 4.66 7.66
CA VAL A 411 20.45 5.99 7.65
C VAL A 411 19.47 7.05 7.13
N LEU A 412 18.87 6.82 5.96
CA LEU A 412 17.91 7.75 5.37
C LEU A 412 16.64 7.84 6.23
N GLY A 413 16.18 6.73 6.79
CA GLY A 413 15.04 6.67 7.69
C GLY A 413 15.27 7.40 9.01
N ALA A 414 16.49 7.30 9.59
CA ALA A 414 16.87 8.06 10.77
C ALA A 414 16.87 9.57 10.50
N LEU A 415 17.31 10.00 9.33
CA LEU A 415 17.29 11.40 8.90
C LEU A 415 15.88 11.90 8.63
N ALA A 416 15.04 11.10 7.96
CA ALA A 416 13.64 11.38 7.66
C ALA A 416 12.77 11.42 8.93
N GLY A 417 13.10 10.60 9.93
CA GLY A 417 12.41 10.51 11.22
C GLY A 417 12.66 11.69 12.17
N ARG A 418 13.59 12.60 11.87
CA ARG A 418 13.84 13.79 12.69
C ARG A 418 12.72 14.83 12.55
N PRO A 419 12.39 15.63 13.58
CA PRO A 419 11.32 16.64 13.53
C PRO A 419 11.69 17.82 12.65
N ARG A 420 11.63 17.65 11.33
CA ARG A 420 11.86 18.69 10.29
C ARG A 420 10.70 18.64 9.30
N TYR A 421 10.42 19.77 8.64
CA TYR A 421 9.32 19.89 7.67
C TYR A 421 9.84 20.29 6.30
N VAL A 422 9.13 19.82 5.24
CA VAL A 422 9.38 20.21 3.84
C VAL A 422 8.84 21.61 3.53
#